data_f6dcc22983875c397fb816127b11ce7f
#
_entry.id   f6dcc22983875c397fb816127b11ce7f
#
_cell.length_a   1.000
_cell.length_b   1.000
_cell.length_c   1.000
_cell.angle_alpha   90.00
_cell.angle_beta   90.00
_cell.angle_gamma   90.00
#
_symmetry.space_group_name_H-M   'P 1'
#
loop_
_entity.id
_entity.type
_entity.pdbx_description
1 polymer ?
#
loop_
_entity_poly.entity_id
_entity_poly.type
_entity_poly.pdbx_seq_one_letter_code
_entity_poly.pdbx_strand_id
1 'polypeptide(L)'
;MQIPRLPLVGSPASVGLTFQDVAFASRVDGVPLKGWFIPALGDSVLVIVHGGFQNRVDPTVDTLDLARDLVHEGYDLLLFDLRGRGESGGKGRSLSNIDEDIGGAIDYLKSRGYPTGKIGIIGYCSGAASACLFASRERIGGLVLDGCFTSVKDMVYNQASIRGIPRLPVDVFLPGLELAAKVFYGYEAVNPVDVVRNVQCPVLFIHEEDDDLISTVDDVKLTDTSGNPTNMLWEVDGTVHSKAYQAYPVEYVAKVSEFFRAALMTTGQAGMFSQ
;
A
#
# COMPACT_ATOMS: atom_id res chain seq x y z
N MET A 1 -20.43 7.51 -0.28
CA MET A 1 -19.89 8.64 0.53
C MET A 1 -18.65 9.17 -0.19
N GLN A 2 -18.48 10.47 -0.30
CA GLN A 2 -17.25 11.06 -0.84
C GLN A 2 -16.31 11.35 0.33
N ILE A 3 -15.07 10.83 0.24
CA ILE A 3 -14.08 11.08 1.29
C ILE A 3 -13.55 12.51 1.11
N PRO A 4 -13.46 13.31 2.19
CA PRO A 4 -12.90 14.65 2.12
C PRO A 4 -11.44 14.61 1.63
N ARG A 5 -11.05 15.58 0.81
CA ARG A 5 -9.64 15.77 0.44
C ARG A 5 -8.91 16.44 1.60
N LEU A 6 -7.95 15.76 2.17
CA LEU A 6 -7.05 16.37 3.14
C LEU A 6 -6.02 17.23 2.41
N PRO A 7 -5.66 18.41 2.96
CA PRO A 7 -4.55 19.21 2.42
C PRO A 7 -3.22 18.48 2.61
N LEU A 8 -2.26 18.74 1.72
CA LEU A 8 -0.88 18.31 1.92
C LEU A 8 -0.25 19.16 3.02
N VAL A 9 0.34 18.51 4.01
CA VAL A 9 1.05 19.17 5.12
C VAL A 9 2.55 18.90 4.99
N GLY A 10 3.25 19.80 4.31
CA GLY A 10 4.68 19.66 4.02
C GLY A 10 4.96 19.10 2.62
N SER A 11 6.24 18.92 2.36
CA SER A 11 6.78 18.36 1.12
C SER A 11 8.12 17.67 1.41
N PRO A 12 8.71 16.91 0.49
CA PRO A 12 10.04 16.31 0.70
C PRO A 12 11.12 17.34 1.04
N ALA A 13 10.99 18.60 0.58
CA ALA A 13 11.91 19.67 0.95
C ALA A 13 11.90 19.99 2.46
N SER A 14 10.78 19.76 3.15
CA SER A 14 10.69 20.01 4.61
C SER A 14 11.55 19.07 5.44
N VAL A 15 11.97 17.93 4.85
CA VAL A 15 12.87 16.95 5.45
C VAL A 15 14.23 16.87 4.71
N GLY A 16 14.56 17.91 3.92
CA GLY A 16 15.86 18.06 3.26
C GLY A 16 16.02 17.25 1.97
N LEU A 17 14.95 16.70 1.40
CA LEU A 17 15.01 15.93 0.16
C LEU A 17 14.74 16.79 -1.07
N THR A 18 15.47 16.52 -2.15
CA THR A 18 15.16 17.03 -3.49
C THR A 18 14.10 16.12 -4.13
N PHE A 19 13.21 16.70 -4.92
CA PHE A 19 12.13 15.94 -5.56
C PHE A 19 11.69 16.60 -6.88
N GLN A 20 10.94 15.84 -7.67
CA GLN A 20 10.30 16.30 -8.89
C GLN A 20 8.79 16.13 -8.74
N ASP A 21 8.01 17.18 -9.02
CA ASP A 21 6.58 17.03 -9.20
C ASP A 21 6.31 16.18 -10.42
N VAL A 22 5.44 15.18 -10.26
CA VAL A 22 5.10 14.24 -11.32
C VAL A 22 3.59 14.13 -11.49
N ALA A 23 3.18 13.84 -12.71
CA ALA A 23 1.80 13.55 -13.05
C ALA A 23 1.75 12.37 -14.02
N PHE A 24 0.84 11.46 -13.78
CA PHE A 24 0.58 10.31 -14.63
C PHE A 24 -0.91 9.94 -14.57
N ALA A 25 -1.35 9.05 -15.45
CA ALA A 25 -2.73 8.63 -15.51
C ALA A 25 -2.96 7.31 -14.80
N SER A 26 -4.08 7.16 -14.10
CA SER A 26 -4.60 5.85 -13.72
C SER A 26 -4.90 5.03 -14.98
N ARG A 27 -4.73 3.70 -14.92
CA ARG A 27 -4.74 2.86 -16.13
C ARG A 27 -6.05 2.88 -16.90
N VAL A 28 -7.16 2.57 -16.26
CA VAL A 28 -8.39 2.24 -16.98
C VAL A 28 -9.17 3.49 -17.42
N ASP A 29 -9.28 4.47 -16.55
CA ASP A 29 -10.14 5.64 -16.77
C ASP A 29 -9.38 6.95 -16.98
N GLY A 30 -8.03 6.88 -17.00
CA GLY A 30 -7.19 8.03 -17.28
C GLY A 30 -7.25 9.14 -16.23
N VAL A 31 -7.74 8.85 -15.02
CA VAL A 31 -7.76 9.83 -13.91
C VAL A 31 -6.36 10.38 -13.70
N PRO A 32 -6.15 11.72 -13.76
CA PRO A 32 -4.83 12.30 -13.54
C PRO A 32 -4.43 12.16 -12.07
N LEU A 33 -3.28 11.52 -11.84
CA LEU A 33 -2.67 11.34 -10.54
C LEU A 33 -1.49 12.28 -10.38
N LYS A 34 -1.29 12.78 -9.17
CA LYS A 34 -0.22 13.70 -8.79
C LYS A 34 0.67 13.05 -7.75
N GLY A 35 1.96 13.31 -7.85
CA GLY A 35 2.92 12.76 -6.91
C GLY A 35 4.27 13.48 -6.91
N TRP A 36 5.19 12.93 -6.18
CA TRP A 36 6.58 13.32 -6.11
C TRP A 36 7.49 12.13 -6.42
N PHE A 37 8.40 12.33 -7.34
CA PHE A 37 9.52 11.42 -7.53
C PHE A 37 10.73 11.98 -6.78
N ILE A 38 11.28 11.19 -5.89
CA ILE A 38 12.40 11.54 -5.01
C ILE A 38 13.58 10.67 -5.41
N PRO A 39 14.60 11.21 -6.08
CA PRO A 39 15.76 10.44 -6.52
C PRO A 39 16.70 10.14 -5.35
N ALA A 40 17.31 8.96 -5.38
CA ALA A 40 18.43 8.53 -4.56
C ALA A 40 19.62 8.14 -5.46
N LEU A 41 20.57 7.37 -4.93
CA LEU A 41 21.74 6.92 -5.67
C LEU A 41 21.67 5.45 -6.12
N GLY A 42 20.55 4.80 -5.86
CA GLY A 42 20.34 3.38 -6.16
C GLY A 42 19.76 3.11 -7.55
N ASP A 43 19.44 1.86 -7.81
CA ASP A 43 18.86 1.37 -9.05
C ASP A 43 17.45 0.80 -8.88
N SER A 44 16.90 0.95 -7.69
CA SER A 44 15.61 0.39 -7.28
C SER A 44 14.71 1.49 -6.76
N VAL A 45 13.41 1.36 -7.00
CA VAL A 45 12.42 2.36 -6.62
C VAL A 45 11.31 1.74 -5.78
N LEU A 46 10.90 2.45 -4.72
CA LEU A 46 9.76 2.08 -3.89
C LEU A 46 8.59 3.03 -4.12
N VAL A 47 7.41 2.45 -4.26
CA VAL A 47 6.14 3.19 -4.34
C VAL A 47 5.48 3.13 -2.99
N ILE A 48 5.16 4.27 -2.38
CA ILE A 48 4.41 4.32 -1.13
C ILE A 48 2.94 4.59 -1.43
N VAL A 49 2.08 3.66 -1.02
CA VAL A 49 0.61 3.70 -1.22
C VAL A 49 -0.06 3.95 0.12
N HIS A 50 -0.54 5.17 0.30
CA HIS A 50 -1.16 5.62 1.55
C HIS A 50 -2.51 4.96 1.84
N GLY A 51 -2.97 5.04 3.08
CA GLY A 51 -4.29 4.57 3.51
C GLY A 51 -5.46 5.32 2.85
N GLY A 52 -6.64 4.73 2.87
CA GLY A 52 -7.81 5.21 2.10
C GLY A 52 -8.32 6.60 2.44
N PHE A 53 -8.04 7.11 3.63
CA PHE A 53 -8.48 8.43 4.08
C PHE A 53 -7.39 9.50 4.02
N GLN A 54 -6.18 9.12 3.65
CA GLN A 54 -4.98 9.95 3.67
C GLN A 54 -4.60 10.48 2.27
N ASN A 55 -3.47 11.09 2.18
CA ASN A 55 -2.80 11.50 0.96
C ASN A 55 -1.31 11.12 1.02
N ARG A 56 -0.52 11.48 0.02
CA ARG A 56 0.92 11.15 -0.06
C ARG A 56 1.76 11.71 1.11
N VAL A 57 1.19 12.60 1.93
CA VAL A 57 1.77 13.07 3.19
C VAL A 57 0.89 12.60 4.33
N ASP A 58 0.99 11.33 4.66
CA ASP A 58 0.22 10.73 5.73
C ASP A 58 0.95 10.92 7.07
N PRO A 59 0.40 11.74 7.98
CA PRO A 59 1.02 11.94 9.29
C PRO A 59 0.85 10.74 10.23
N THR A 60 -0.02 9.77 9.87
CA THR A 60 -0.20 8.55 10.67
C THR A 60 1.04 7.68 10.62
N VAL A 61 1.71 7.66 9.46
CA VAL A 61 2.92 6.86 9.20
C VAL A 61 4.18 7.72 9.09
N ASP A 62 4.11 9.03 9.36
CA ASP A 62 5.21 9.99 9.17
C ASP A 62 5.89 9.84 7.80
N THR A 63 5.09 9.83 6.73
CA THR A 63 5.55 9.49 5.36
C THR A 63 6.79 10.27 4.91
N LEU A 64 6.92 11.55 5.30
CA LEU A 64 8.07 12.37 4.88
C LEU A 64 9.37 11.95 5.57
N ASP A 65 9.33 11.64 6.87
CA ASP A 65 10.49 11.14 7.60
C ASP A 65 10.89 9.74 7.13
N LEU A 66 9.90 8.86 6.92
CA LEU A 66 10.13 7.55 6.30
C LEU A 66 10.77 7.69 4.92
N ALA A 67 10.29 8.62 4.10
CA ALA A 67 10.86 8.87 2.77
C ALA A 67 12.33 9.31 2.87
N ARG A 68 12.66 10.20 3.81
CA ARG A 68 14.06 10.61 4.05
C ARG A 68 14.92 9.39 4.38
N ASP A 69 14.47 8.56 5.29
CA ASP A 69 15.25 7.42 5.78
C ASP A 69 15.44 6.36 4.69
N LEU A 70 14.40 6.06 3.89
CA LEU A 70 14.51 5.13 2.74
C LEU A 70 15.40 5.68 1.61
N VAL A 71 15.39 7.01 1.38
CA VAL A 71 16.32 7.64 0.42
C VAL A 71 17.77 7.51 0.90
N HIS A 72 18.03 7.62 2.20
CA HIS A 72 19.36 7.38 2.78
C HIS A 72 19.82 5.92 2.62
N GLU A 73 18.87 4.98 2.58
CA GLU A 73 19.15 3.56 2.26
C GLU A 73 19.37 3.31 0.76
N GLY A 74 19.23 4.34 -0.08
CA GLY A 74 19.53 4.30 -1.51
C GLY A 74 18.34 4.00 -2.42
N TYR A 75 17.11 4.02 -1.92
CA TYR A 75 15.92 3.79 -2.75
C TYR A 75 15.41 5.10 -3.35
N ASP A 76 15.19 5.13 -4.66
CA ASP A 76 14.33 6.14 -5.27
C ASP A 76 12.90 5.94 -4.77
N LEU A 77 12.12 7.02 -4.64
CA LEU A 77 10.75 6.92 -4.14
C LEU A 77 9.75 7.57 -5.08
N LEU A 78 8.57 6.97 -5.17
CA LEU A 78 7.38 7.57 -5.73
C LEU A 78 6.31 7.69 -4.65
N LEU A 79 6.03 8.90 -4.21
CA LEU A 79 4.92 9.26 -3.34
C LEU A 79 3.83 9.86 -4.20
N PHE A 80 2.61 9.33 -4.19
CA PHE A 80 1.53 9.86 -5.02
C PHE A 80 0.19 9.82 -4.29
N ASP A 81 -0.70 10.72 -4.66
CA ASP A 81 -2.06 10.72 -4.16
C ASP A 81 -2.93 9.76 -4.98
N LEU A 82 -3.63 8.87 -4.30
CA LEU A 82 -4.67 8.06 -4.90
C LEU A 82 -5.80 8.95 -5.44
N ARG A 83 -6.60 8.44 -6.37
CA ARG A 83 -7.76 9.15 -6.93
C ARG A 83 -8.63 9.80 -5.87
N GLY A 84 -9.01 11.05 -6.09
CA GLY A 84 -9.85 11.81 -5.17
C GLY A 84 -9.19 12.17 -3.84
N ARG A 85 -7.88 12.02 -3.70
CA ARG A 85 -7.07 12.42 -2.55
C ARG A 85 -6.11 13.52 -2.94
N GLY A 86 -5.63 14.27 -1.94
CA GLY A 86 -4.64 15.34 -2.13
C GLY A 86 -4.89 16.15 -3.39
N GLU A 87 -3.94 16.17 -4.31
CA GLU A 87 -4.00 16.92 -5.57
C GLU A 87 -4.41 16.08 -6.79
N SER A 88 -4.59 14.76 -6.64
CA SER A 88 -5.01 13.88 -7.71
C SER A 88 -6.45 14.14 -8.16
N GLY A 89 -6.73 13.88 -9.42
CA GLY A 89 -8.07 13.98 -10.00
C GLY A 89 -9.03 12.93 -9.47
N GLY A 90 -10.22 12.86 -10.07
CA GLY A 90 -11.22 11.87 -9.74
C GLY A 90 -11.99 12.16 -8.45
N LYS A 91 -12.87 11.22 -8.09
CA LYS A 91 -13.67 11.26 -6.86
C LYS A 91 -13.15 10.21 -5.89
N GLY A 92 -12.90 10.60 -4.65
CA GLY A 92 -12.50 9.69 -3.60
C GLY A 92 -13.65 8.79 -3.19
N ARG A 93 -13.71 7.60 -3.75
CA ARG A 93 -14.55 6.50 -3.27
C ARG A 93 -13.60 5.49 -2.64
N SER A 94 -13.85 5.13 -1.38
CA SER A 94 -12.95 4.19 -0.70
C SER A 94 -12.78 2.92 -1.52
N LEU A 95 -11.57 2.45 -1.69
CA LEU A 95 -11.19 1.16 -2.27
C LEU A 95 -11.50 0.91 -3.77
N SER A 96 -12.30 1.74 -4.45
CA SER A 96 -12.62 1.51 -5.87
C SER A 96 -11.46 1.93 -6.77
N ASN A 97 -10.96 1.02 -7.59
CA ASN A 97 -9.95 1.24 -8.64
C ASN A 97 -8.60 1.81 -8.12
N ILE A 98 -8.25 1.55 -6.85
CA ILE A 98 -6.95 1.95 -6.30
C ILE A 98 -5.84 1.09 -6.91
N ASP A 99 -6.11 -0.17 -7.19
CA ASP A 99 -5.22 -1.07 -7.93
C ASP A 99 -4.88 -0.52 -9.32
N GLU A 100 -5.82 0.15 -9.99
CA GLU A 100 -5.59 0.82 -11.27
C GLU A 100 -4.74 2.11 -11.14
N ASP A 101 -4.86 2.81 -10.00
CA ASP A 101 -3.98 3.94 -9.69
C ASP A 101 -2.54 3.46 -9.45
N ILE A 102 -2.38 2.36 -8.73
CA ILE A 102 -1.08 1.69 -8.54
C ILE A 102 -0.53 1.26 -9.89
N GLY A 103 -1.38 0.67 -10.76
CA GLY A 103 -1.00 0.30 -12.11
C GLY A 103 -0.45 1.48 -12.91
N GLY A 104 -1.10 2.64 -12.83
CA GLY A 104 -0.61 3.89 -13.45
C GLY A 104 0.75 4.33 -12.90
N ALA A 105 0.96 4.21 -11.59
CA ALA A 105 2.25 4.51 -10.95
C ALA A 105 3.37 3.57 -11.44
N ILE A 106 3.08 2.28 -11.56
CA ILE A 106 4.02 1.29 -12.08
C ILE A 106 4.36 1.56 -13.56
N ASP A 107 3.35 1.88 -14.40
CA ASP A 107 3.58 2.22 -15.80
C ASP A 107 4.43 3.50 -15.95
N TYR A 108 4.18 4.49 -15.10
CA TYR A 108 5.03 5.69 -15.04
C TYR A 108 6.49 5.33 -14.70
N LEU A 109 6.75 4.49 -13.70
CA LEU A 109 8.10 4.07 -13.35
C LEU A 109 8.77 3.24 -14.44
N LYS A 110 8.03 2.35 -15.09
CA LYS A 110 8.51 1.59 -16.26
C LYS A 110 8.92 2.53 -17.40
N SER A 111 8.14 3.59 -17.65
CA SER A 111 8.48 4.61 -18.65
C SER A 111 9.76 5.41 -18.31
N ARG A 112 10.12 5.46 -17.03
CA ARG A 112 11.39 6.03 -16.54
C ARG A 112 12.57 5.05 -16.60
N GLY A 113 12.34 3.80 -17.03
CA GLY A 113 13.37 2.79 -17.21
C GLY A 113 13.53 1.79 -16.07
N TYR A 114 12.68 1.81 -15.04
CA TYR A 114 12.72 0.81 -13.97
C TYR A 114 12.10 -0.51 -14.45
N PRO A 115 12.87 -1.62 -14.49
CA PRO A 115 12.28 -2.94 -14.74
C PRO A 115 11.40 -3.34 -13.53
N THR A 116 10.36 -4.11 -13.78
CA THR A 116 9.39 -4.52 -12.74
C THR A 116 10.02 -5.18 -11.52
N GLY A 117 11.11 -5.94 -11.72
CA GLY A 117 11.89 -6.57 -10.65
C GLY A 117 12.67 -5.60 -9.77
N LYS A 118 12.78 -4.33 -10.15
CA LYS A 118 13.40 -3.25 -9.36
C LYS A 118 12.40 -2.29 -8.75
N ILE A 119 11.11 -2.61 -8.84
CA ILE A 119 10.04 -1.82 -8.25
C ILE A 119 9.47 -2.57 -7.04
N GLY A 120 9.55 -1.95 -5.86
CA GLY A 120 8.88 -2.39 -4.64
C GLY A 120 7.66 -1.54 -4.34
N ILE A 121 6.72 -2.08 -3.58
CA ILE A 121 5.55 -1.35 -3.10
C ILE A 121 5.49 -1.46 -1.58
N ILE A 122 5.25 -0.35 -0.90
CA ILE A 122 4.88 -0.30 0.52
C ILE A 122 3.44 0.23 0.58
N GLY A 123 2.53 -0.59 1.05
CA GLY A 123 1.12 -0.21 1.20
C GLY A 123 0.70 -0.17 2.67
N TYR A 124 -0.13 0.81 3.01
CA TYR A 124 -0.68 1.00 4.35
C TYR A 124 -2.19 0.81 4.36
N CYS A 125 -2.71 0.01 5.29
CA CYS A 125 -4.15 -0.19 5.50
C CYS A 125 -4.87 -0.59 4.19
N SER A 126 -5.80 0.21 3.70
CA SER A 126 -6.48 -0.01 2.40
C SER A 126 -5.57 0.14 1.19
N GLY A 127 -4.47 0.89 1.31
CA GLY A 127 -3.39 0.92 0.32
C GLY A 127 -2.67 -0.42 0.25
N ALA A 128 -2.43 -1.09 1.39
CA ALA A 128 -1.88 -2.44 1.46
C ALA A 128 -2.79 -3.46 0.79
N ALA A 129 -4.09 -3.43 1.09
CA ALA A 129 -5.07 -4.32 0.45
C ALA A 129 -5.12 -4.14 -1.08
N SER A 130 -5.05 -2.90 -1.55
CA SER A 130 -5.05 -2.60 -2.99
C SER A 130 -3.72 -2.98 -3.65
N ALA A 131 -2.59 -2.83 -2.96
CA ALA A 131 -1.28 -3.28 -3.42
C ALA A 131 -1.22 -4.81 -3.51
N CYS A 132 -1.80 -5.54 -2.56
CA CYS A 132 -1.96 -6.99 -2.61
C CYS A 132 -2.80 -7.42 -3.83
N LEU A 133 -3.93 -6.76 -4.08
CA LEU A 133 -4.77 -7.01 -5.25
C LEU A 133 -4.02 -6.75 -6.56
N PHE A 134 -3.29 -5.64 -6.67
CA PHE A 134 -2.44 -5.33 -7.82
C PHE A 134 -1.36 -6.40 -8.04
N ALA A 135 -0.60 -6.73 -6.99
CA ALA A 135 0.50 -7.71 -7.06
C ALA A 135 0.01 -9.15 -7.32
N SER A 136 -1.26 -9.47 -7.04
CA SER A 136 -1.86 -10.76 -7.39
C SER A 136 -2.09 -10.96 -8.89
N ARG A 137 -2.07 -9.86 -9.66
CA ARG A 137 -2.31 -9.84 -11.10
C ARG A 137 -1.06 -9.49 -11.90
N GLU A 138 -0.13 -8.75 -11.30
CA GLU A 138 1.06 -8.25 -11.98
C GLU A 138 2.33 -8.47 -11.17
N ARG A 139 3.43 -8.68 -11.87
CA ARG A 139 4.73 -8.89 -11.24
C ARG A 139 5.35 -7.56 -10.82
N ILE A 140 5.88 -7.56 -9.61
CA ILE A 140 6.77 -6.54 -9.04
C ILE A 140 7.92 -7.22 -8.32
N GLY A 141 8.91 -6.47 -7.87
CA GLY A 141 10.08 -7.03 -7.19
C GLY A 141 9.83 -7.46 -5.75
N GLY A 142 9.01 -6.74 -5.01
CA GLY A 142 8.69 -7.04 -3.61
C GLY A 142 7.53 -6.19 -3.09
N LEU A 143 6.87 -6.67 -2.04
CA LEU A 143 5.67 -6.04 -1.48
C LEU A 143 5.76 -5.99 0.04
N VAL A 144 5.55 -4.81 0.62
CA VAL A 144 5.34 -4.62 2.06
C VAL A 144 3.88 -4.27 2.30
N LEU A 145 3.22 -5.02 3.16
CA LEU A 145 1.82 -4.84 3.57
C LEU A 145 1.78 -4.50 5.05
N ASP A 146 1.55 -3.24 5.37
CA ASP A 146 1.53 -2.71 6.73
C ASP A 146 0.06 -2.46 7.14
N GLY A 147 -0.42 -3.16 8.18
CA GLY A 147 -1.80 -3.13 8.64
C GLY A 147 -2.83 -3.55 7.57
N CYS A 148 -2.57 -4.64 6.85
CA CYS A 148 -3.43 -5.14 5.78
C CYS A 148 -4.57 -5.98 6.34
N PHE A 149 -5.82 -5.61 6.10
CA PHE A 149 -6.97 -6.43 6.49
C PHE A 149 -7.17 -7.64 5.56
N THR A 150 -7.73 -8.74 6.09
CA THR A 150 -8.05 -9.95 5.31
C THR A 150 -9.25 -9.76 4.41
N SER A 151 -10.31 -9.12 4.92
CA SER A 151 -11.55 -8.89 4.17
C SER A 151 -12.15 -7.52 4.45
N VAL A 152 -12.81 -6.96 3.44
CA VAL A 152 -13.56 -5.69 3.57
C VAL A 152 -14.67 -5.83 4.63
N LYS A 153 -15.27 -7.01 4.73
CA LYS A 153 -16.32 -7.29 5.70
C LYS A 153 -15.80 -7.21 7.14
N ASP A 154 -14.67 -7.88 7.43
CA ASP A 154 -14.07 -7.87 8.76
C ASP A 154 -13.62 -6.46 9.15
N MET A 155 -13.01 -5.71 8.22
CA MET A 155 -12.66 -4.32 8.41
C MET A 155 -13.88 -3.45 8.76
N VAL A 156 -15.04 -3.66 8.11
CA VAL A 156 -16.27 -2.93 8.42
C VAL A 156 -16.79 -3.29 9.81
N TYR A 157 -16.74 -4.57 10.20
CA TYR A 157 -17.15 -4.99 11.55
C TYR A 157 -16.26 -4.38 12.63
N ASN A 158 -14.95 -4.41 12.45
CA ASN A 158 -14.01 -3.84 13.40
C ASN A 158 -14.21 -2.34 13.54
N GLN A 159 -14.35 -1.62 12.42
CA GLN A 159 -14.69 -0.18 12.44
C GLN A 159 -16.01 0.13 13.14
N ALA A 160 -17.01 -0.70 12.95
CA ALA A 160 -18.31 -0.54 13.64
C ALA A 160 -18.15 -0.77 15.14
N SER A 161 -17.42 -1.82 15.54
CA SER A 161 -17.13 -2.17 16.92
C SER A 161 -16.41 -1.04 17.66
N ILE A 162 -15.36 -0.46 17.08
CA ILE A 162 -14.62 0.67 17.64
C ILE A 162 -15.55 1.88 17.89
N ARG A 163 -16.60 2.05 17.07
CA ARG A 163 -17.60 3.11 17.23
C ARG A 163 -18.77 2.73 18.13
N GLY A 164 -18.71 1.58 18.79
CA GLY A 164 -19.78 1.08 19.65
C GLY A 164 -21.06 0.67 18.89
N ILE A 165 -20.96 0.41 17.59
CA ILE A 165 -22.09 -0.07 16.77
C ILE A 165 -22.19 -1.60 16.93
N PRO A 166 -23.34 -2.14 17.42
CA PRO A 166 -23.53 -3.57 17.55
C PRO A 166 -23.45 -4.29 16.18
N ARG A 167 -23.09 -5.57 16.20
CA ARG A 167 -22.92 -6.37 14.97
C ARG A 167 -24.22 -6.53 14.17
N LEU A 168 -25.36 -6.69 14.85
CA LEU A 168 -26.66 -6.96 14.18
C LEU A 168 -27.06 -5.90 13.14
N PRO A 169 -27.01 -4.59 13.39
CA PRO A 169 -27.25 -3.59 12.35
C PRO A 169 -26.29 -3.74 11.14
N VAL A 170 -25.02 -4.05 11.38
CA VAL A 170 -24.04 -4.25 10.30
C VAL A 170 -24.44 -5.46 9.45
N ASP A 171 -24.81 -6.59 10.06
CA ASP A 171 -25.24 -7.80 9.36
C ASP A 171 -26.48 -7.56 8.47
N VAL A 172 -27.39 -6.69 8.92
CA VAL A 172 -28.62 -6.37 8.17
C VAL A 172 -28.34 -5.44 6.98
N PHE A 173 -27.51 -4.42 7.17
CA PHE A 173 -27.31 -3.37 6.15
C PHE A 173 -26.16 -3.64 5.19
N LEU A 174 -25.12 -4.36 5.60
CA LEU A 174 -23.92 -4.59 4.78
C LEU A 174 -24.22 -5.24 3.43
N PRO A 175 -25.05 -6.31 3.31
CA PRO A 175 -25.37 -6.91 2.01
C PRO A 175 -26.05 -5.92 1.05
N GLY A 176 -26.92 -5.05 1.57
CA GLY A 176 -27.58 -4.00 0.78
C GLY A 176 -26.59 -2.93 0.31
N LEU A 177 -25.62 -2.57 1.14
CA LEU A 177 -24.54 -1.65 0.79
C LEU A 177 -23.60 -2.23 -0.27
N GLU A 178 -23.23 -3.49 -0.15
CA GLU A 178 -22.42 -4.22 -1.15
C GLU A 178 -23.14 -4.30 -2.50
N LEU A 179 -24.42 -4.65 -2.50
CA LEU A 179 -25.23 -4.67 -3.71
C LEU A 179 -25.35 -3.28 -4.35
N ALA A 180 -25.58 -2.25 -3.54
CA ALA A 180 -25.64 -0.88 -4.03
C ALA A 180 -24.28 -0.43 -4.59
N ALA A 181 -23.18 -0.78 -3.95
CA ALA A 181 -21.83 -0.50 -4.45
C ALA A 181 -21.60 -1.16 -5.82
N LYS A 182 -22.00 -2.41 -5.99
CA LYS A 182 -21.90 -3.14 -7.26
C LYS A 182 -22.77 -2.51 -8.35
N VAL A 183 -24.04 -2.25 -8.07
CA VAL A 183 -25.02 -1.77 -9.07
C VAL A 183 -24.74 -0.31 -9.48
N PHE A 184 -24.49 0.57 -8.53
CA PHE A 184 -24.37 2.02 -8.82
C PHE A 184 -22.95 2.48 -9.13
N TYR A 185 -21.94 1.69 -8.72
CA TYR A 185 -20.53 2.10 -8.84
C TYR A 185 -19.64 1.07 -9.54
N GLY A 186 -20.19 -0.09 -9.92
CA GLY A 186 -19.41 -1.20 -10.49
C GLY A 186 -18.35 -1.75 -9.53
N TYR A 187 -18.48 -1.44 -8.23
CA TYR A 187 -17.51 -1.88 -7.23
C TYR A 187 -17.80 -3.32 -6.81
N GLU A 188 -16.83 -4.16 -6.96
CA GLU A 188 -16.83 -5.51 -6.42
C GLU A 188 -15.69 -5.61 -5.38
N ALA A 189 -16.06 -5.88 -4.13
CA ALA A 189 -15.07 -6.03 -3.08
C ALA A 189 -14.22 -7.28 -3.35
N VAL A 190 -12.93 -7.12 -3.53
CA VAL A 190 -11.97 -8.22 -3.56
C VAL A 190 -11.22 -8.22 -2.24
N ASN A 191 -11.27 -9.32 -1.52
CA ASN A 191 -10.58 -9.43 -0.25
C ASN A 191 -9.13 -9.85 -0.48
N PRO A 192 -8.15 -9.26 0.20
CA PRO A 192 -6.75 -9.69 0.10
C PRO A 192 -6.55 -11.19 0.31
N VAL A 193 -7.27 -11.80 1.27
CA VAL A 193 -7.17 -13.23 1.56
C VAL A 193 -7.54 -14.13 0.37
N ASP A 194 -8.41 -13.67 -0.53
CA ASP A 194 -8.85 -14.45 -1.68
C ASP A 194 -7.81 -14.44 -2.82
N VAL A 195 -6.91 -13.44 -2.84
CA VAL A 195 -5.97 -13.20 -3.94
C VAL A 195 -4.50 -13.31 -3.55
N VAL A 196 -4.14 -13.22 -2.27
CA VAL A 196 -2.74 -13.19 -1.80
C VAL A 196 -1.94 -14.40 -2.25
N ARG A 197 -2.57 -15.57 -2.44
CA ARG A 197 -1.94 -16.78 -2.98
C ARG A 197 -1.40 -16.62 -4.39
N ASN A 198 -1.87 -15.63 -5.14
CA ASN A 198 -1.46 -15.35 -6.52
C ASN A 198 -0.30 -14.34 -6.58
N VAL A 199 0.08 -13.74 -5.45
CA VAL A 199 1.22 -12.83 -5.37
C VAL A 199 2.50 -13.65 -5.55
N GLN A 200 3.29 -13.30 -6.56
CA GLN A 200 4.48 -14.09 -6.96
C GLN A 200 5.78 -13.52 -6.38
N CYS A 201 5.81 -12.25 -5.99
CA CYS A 201 6.98 -11.66 -5.33
C CYS A 201 7.01 -12.02 -3.84
N PRO A 202 8.17 -11.87 -3.18
CA PRO A 202 8.24 -11.88 -1.72
C PRO A 202 7.34 -10.82 -1.11
N VAL A 203 6.74 -11.12 0.05
CA VAL A 203 5.89 -10.21 0.82
C VAL A 203 6.42 -10.12 2.25
N LEU A 204 6.58 -8.90 2.75
CA LEU A 204 6.74 -8.62 4.18
C LEU A 204 5.40 -8.13 4.71
N PHE A 205 4.79 -8.91 5.60
CA PHE A 205 3.60 -8.53 6.36
C PHE A 205 4.08 -7.86 7.65
N ILE A 206 3.56 -6.66 7.93
CA ILE A 206 3.82 -5.91 9.17
C ILE A 206 2.49 -5.78 9.90
N HIS A 207 2.48 -6.25 11.14
CA HIS A 207 1.33 -6.25 12.02
C HIS A 207 1.67 -5.57 13.34
N GLU A 208 0.83 -4.66 13.78
CA GLU A 208 0.92 -4.02 15.08
C GLU A 208 0.07 -4.78 16.11
N GLU A 209 0.68 -5.18 17.22
CA GLU A 209 0.05 -6.04 18.24
C GLU A 209 -1.22 -5.41 18.84
N ASP A 210 -1.20 -4.09 19.08
CA ASP A 210 -2.32 -3.33 19.65
C ASP A 210 -3.23 -2.70 18.57
N ASP A 211 -3.25 -3.25 17.36
CA ASP A 211 -4.12 -2.78 16.29
C ASP A 211 -5.58 -3.16 16.54
N ASP A 212 -6.40 -2.17 16.96
CA ASP A 212 -7.83 -2.35 17.17
C ASP A 212 -8.63 -2.56 15.86
N LEU A 213 -8.04 -2.19 14.71
CA LEU A 213 -8.71 -2.24 13.41
C LEU A 213 -8.45 -3.56 12.69
N ILE A 214 -7.22 -4.06 12.76
CA ILE A 214 -6.78 -5.31 12.11
C ILE A 214 -6.30 -6.26 13.19
N SER A 215 -6.87 -7.45 13.26
CA SER A 215 -6.48 -8.40 14.30
C SER A 215 -5.25 -9.21 13.88
N THR A 216 -4.43 -9.63 14.86
CA THR A 216 -3.30 -10.56 14.64
C THR A 216 -3.71 -11.81 13.86
N VAL A 217 -4.94 -12.30 14.08
CA VAL A 217 -5.48 -13.46 13.35
C VAL A 217 -5.59 -13.17 11.84
N ASP A 218 -5.83 -11.93 11.46
CA ASP A 218 -5.95 -11.53 10.07
C ASP A 218 -4.59 -11.63 9.35
N ASP A 219 -3.51 -11.14 9.97
CA ASP A 219 -2.18 -11.14 9.34
C ASP A 219 -1.57 -12.54 9.27
N VAL A 220 -1.71 -13.34 10.33
CA VAL A 220 -1.34 -14.78 10.31
C VAL A 220 -2.09 -15.49 9.19
N LYS A 221 -3.40 -15.22 9.03
CA LYS A 221 -4.21 -15.81 7.98
C LYS A 221 -3.76 -15.39 6.57
N LEU A 222 -3.35 -14.12 6.36
CA LEU A 222 -2.81 -13.66 5.07
C LEU A 222 -1.49 -14.35 4.77
N THR A 223 -0.59 -14.41 5.75
CA THR A 223 0.73 -15.03 5.63
C THR A 223 0.61 -16.51 5.28
N ASP A 224 -0.22 -17.25 6.03
CA ASP A 224 -0.47 -18.68 5.80
C ASP A 224 -1.12 -18.94 4.44
N THR A 225 -2.10 -18.09 4.05
CA THR A 225 -2.81 -18.24 2.79
C THR A 225 -1.91 -17.97 1.58
N SER A 226 -0.92 -17.08 1.71
CA SER A 226 -0.02 -16.72 0.61
C SER A 226 0.85 -17.90 0.17
N GLY A 227 1.27 -18.75 1.10
CA GLY A 227 1.99 -19.98 0.83
C GLY A 227 3.38 -19.79 0.18
N ASN A 228 3.88 -18.59 0.02
CA ASN A 228 5.20 -18.32 -0.54
C ASN A 228 6.25 -18.42 0.59
N PRO A 229 7.25 -19.35 0.48
CA PRO A 229 8.22 -19.58 1.55
C PRO A 229 9.21 -18.41 1.76
N THR A 230 9.23 -17.45 0.85
CA THR A 230 10.06 -16.22 0.99
C THR A 230 9.35 -15.08 1.70
N ASN A 231 8.11 -15.28 2.09
CA ASN A 231 7.35 -14.29 2.85
C ASN A 231 7.83 -14.20 4.28
N MET A 232 7.69 -13.00 4.83
CA MET A 232 8.08 -12.68 6.20
C MET A 232 6.89 -12.06 6.93
N LEU A 233 6.74 -12.37 8.21
CA LEU A 233 5.82 -11.68 9.11
C LEU A 233 6.67 -10.98 10.19
N TRP A 234 6.38 -9.72 10.43
CA TRP A 234 6.92 -8.95 11.54
C TRP A 234 5.78 -8.43 12.40
N GLU A 235 5.67 -8.99 13.58
CA GLU A 235 4.78 -8.51 14.64
C GLU A 235 5.50 -7.42 15.43
N VAL A 236 4.86 -6.25 15.57
CA VAL A 236 5.42 -5.06 16.21
C VAL A 236 4.74 -4.84 17.55
N ASP A 237 5.46 -5.09 18.62
CA ASP A 237 4.94 -5.01 19.99
C ASP A 237 4.51 -3.58 20.36
N GLY A 238 3.42 -3.46 21.11
CA GLY A 238 2.99 -2.22 21.77
C GLY A 238 2.69 -1.07 20.81
N THR A 239 2.29 -1.35 19.58
CA THR A 239 1.93 -0.33 18.59
C THR A 239 0.52 -0.52 18.05
N VAL A 240 -0.10 0.59 17.65
CA VAL A 240 -1.44 0.63 17.06
C VAL A 240 -1.34 0.78 15.54
N HIS A 241 -2.46 0.61 14.86
CA HIS A 241 -2.63 0.59 13.40
C HIS A 241 -1.73 1.55 12.63
N SER A 242 -0.89 1.01 11.72
CA SER A 242 0.02 1.72 10.81
C SER A 242 1.00 2.68 11.53
N LYS A 243 1.42 2.36 12.75
CA LYS A 243 2.38 3.17 13.53
C LYS A 243 3.71 2.51 13.81
N ALA A 244 4.00 1.38 13.18
CA ALA A 244 5.25 0.66 13.36
C ALA A 244 6.48 1.55 13.10
N TYR A 245 6.47 2.34 12.02
CA TYR A 245 7.56 3.28 11.73
C TYR A 245 7.69 4.37 12.79
N GLN A 246 6.58 4.98 13.25
CA GLN A 246 6.64 6.03 14.27
C GLN A 246 7.22 5.53 15.61
N ALA A 247 6.87 4.29 15.99
CA ALA A 247 7.33 3.71 17.25
C ALA A 247 8.80 3.23 17.17
N TYR A 248 9.19 2.63 16.06
CA TYR A 248 10.49 1.99 15.89
C TYR A 248 11.15 2.37 14.55
N PRO A 249 11.45 3.66 14.28
CA PRO A 249 11.88 4.11 12.95
C PRO A 249 13.15 3.40 12.46
N VAL A 250 14.14 3.22 13.32
CA VAL A 250 15.40 2.57 12.95
C VAL A 250 15.19 1.10 12.61
N GLU A 251 14.42 0.37 13.42
CA GLU A 251 14.13 -1.05 13.18
C GLU A 251 13.26 -1.23 11.93
N TYR A 252 12.24 -0.39 11.76
CA TYR A 252 11.36 -0.41 10.59
C TYR A 252 12.15 -0.27 9.30
N VAL A 253 12.99 0.78 9.22
CA VAL A 253 13.83 1.03 8.03
C VAL A 253 14.81 -0.11 7.80
N ALA A 254 15.44 -0.63 8.85
CA ALA A 254 16.36 -1.76 8.73
C ALA A 254 15.68 -3.01 8.15
N LYS A 255 14.52 -3.41 8.71
CA LYS A 255 13.76 -4.59 8.25
C LYS A 255 13.23 -4.42 6.83
N VAL A 256 12.63 -3.28 6.51
CA VAL A 256 12.11 -2.99 5.18
C VAL A 256 13.24 -2.95 4.15
N SER A 257 14.37 -2.32 4.49
CA SER A 257 15.52 -2.26 3.59
C SER A 257 16.19 -3.62 3.39
N GLU A 258 16.34 -4.43 4.44
CA GLU A 258 16.86 -5.81 4.33
C GLU A 258 15.96 -6.65 3.42
N PHE A 259 14.64 -6.58 3.65
CA PHE A 259 13.65 -7.27 2.82
C PHE A 259 13.77 -6.87 1.33
N PHE A 260 13.73 -5.56 1.03
CA PHE A 260 13.80 -5.13 -0.36
C PHE A 260 15.15 -5.40 -1.02
N ARG A 261 16.27 -5.32 -0.31
CA ARG A 261 17.58 -5.73 -0.85
C ARG A 261 17.53 -7.19 -1.31
N ALA A 262 16.97 -8.09 -0.49
CA ALA A 262 16.85 -9.49 -0.87
C ALA A 262 15.87 -9.70 -2.04
N ALA A 263 14.69 -9.08 -1.98
CA ALA A 263 13.63 -9.25 -2.98
C ALA A 263 14.00 -8.67 -4.35
N LEU A 264 14.58 -7.44 -4.39
CA LEU A 264 14.87 -6.73 -5.63
C LEU A 264 16.18 -7.19 -6.33
N MET A 265 17.09 -7.88 -5.61
CA MET A 265 18.29 -8.48 -6.21
C MET A 265 17.98 -9.80 -6.93
N THR A 266 17.06 -10.61 -6.40
CA THR A 266 16.79 -11.98 -6.88
C THR A 266 16.22 -12.00 -8.31
N THR A 267 15.53 -10.95 -8.72
CA THR A 267 14.91 -10.84 -10.05
C THR A 267 15.90 -10.53 -11.18
N GLY A 268 17.11 -10.07 -10.87
CA GLY A 268 18.16 -9.81 -11.87
C GLY A 268 18.89 -11.06 -12.40
N GLN A 269 18.87 -12.16 -11.65
CA GLN A 269 19.60 -13.39 -12.04
C GLN A 269 18.76 -14.41 -12.82
N ALA A 270 17.44 -14.35 -12.77
CA ALA A 270 16.57 -15.30 -13.48
C ALA A 270 16.59 -15.15 -15.01
N GLY A 271 17.13 -14.06 -15.55
CA GLY A 271 17.25 -13.81 -16.99
C GLY A 271 18.52 -14.32 -17.66
N MET A 272 19.52 -14.83 -16.92
CA MET A 272 20.81 -15.24 -17.47
C MET A 272 20.95 -16.74 -17.78
N PHE A 273 19.95 -17.55 -17.46
CA PHE A 273 20.00 -19.00 -17.68
C PHE A 273 19.00 -19.55 -18.70
N SER A 274 18.42 -18.70 -19.55
CA SER A 274 17.61 -19.16 -20.71
C SER A 274 18.18 -18.61 -22.01
N GLN A 275 19.27 -19.19 -22.47
CA GLN A 275 19.68 -19.26 -23.88
C GLN A 275 19.97 -20.70 -24.21
#